data_a882b0a1c09a5ccad99267560e87d42d
#
_entry.id   a882b0a1c09a5ccad99267560e87d42d
#
_cell.length_a   1.000
_cell.length_b   1.000
_cell.length_c   1.000
_cell.angle_alpha   90.00
_cell.angle_beta   90.00
_cell.angle_gamma   90.00
#
_symmetry.space_group_name_H-M   'P 1'
#
loop_
_entity.id
_entity.type
_entity.pdbx_description
1 polymer ?
#
loop_
_entity_poly.entity_id
_entity_poly.type
_entity_poly.pdbx_seq_one_letter_code
_entity_poly.pdbx_strand_id
1 'polypeptide(L)'
;FALFYTLLGIPLGQLADRRHRGRLIAAGIALWSIATALCGAARNFSQLFAARMAVGVGEAALTPAAYSMIADSFPPERRGRAFGVYASGIYVGIGLAIIIGGLVVQAVSNRPVVHLPVLGDVRAWQTAFLVVGLPGLVVAAWILTIREPIRRVQPGDAHAPTFRAAFAFLGTHRRLFLAHFTGFALLTLLFNAITAWIPAYLTRVHGYAPGQIALSYGPTLLVFGSAGIFCGGWFADWLRRRGRADAEIRAGIVGALCLWLFAATATLMPDAPMFFV
;
A
#
# COMPACT_ATOMS: atom_id res chain seq x y z
N PHE A 1 -8.29 10.27 4.90
CA PHE A 1 -7.78 8.91 4.84
C PHE A 1 -6.48 8.78 5.65
N ALA A 2 -5.34 9.33 5.19
CA ALA A 2 -4.01 9.15 5.78
C ALA A 2 -3.94 9.47 7.28
N LEU A 3 -4.62 10.52 7.74
CA LEU A 3 -4.67 10.89 9.16
C LEU A 3 -5.25 9.77 10.03
N PHE A 4 -6.39 9.19 9.62
CA PHE A 4 -7.04 8.12 10.36
C PHE A 4 -6.25 6.82 10.30
N TYR A 5 -5.66 6.50 9.14
CA TYR A 5 -4.74 5.38 8.99
C TYR A 5 -3.58 5.47 9.98
N THR A 6 -2.93 6.64 10.07
CA THR A 6 -1.75 6.85 10.94
C THR A 6 -2.13 6.83 12.42
N LEU A 7 -3.18 7.57 12.81
CA LEU A 7 -3.57 7.68 14.21
C LEU A 7 -4.08 6.35 14.77
N LEU A 8 -4.83 5.58 13.96
CA LEU A 8 -5.39 4.31 14.41
C LEU A 8 -4.44 3.12 14.23
N GLY A 9 -3.36 3.27 13.48
CA GLY A 9 -2.34 2.23 13.33
C GLY A 9 -1.75 1.78 14.67
N ILE A 10 -1.54 2.73 15.61
CA ILE A 10 -0.98 2.44 16.94
C ILE A 10 -1.96 1.62 17.80
N PRO A 11 -3.22 2.08 18.06
CA PRO A 11 -4.16 1.30 18.86
C PRO A 11 -4.55 -0.03 18.20
N LEU A 12 -4.66 -0.09 16.88
CA LEU A 12 -4.94 -1.34 16.16
C LEU A 12 -3.76 -2.31 16.21
N GLY A 13 -2.51 -1.80 16.24
CA GLY A 13 -1.33 -2.60 16.51
C GLY A 13 -1.41 -3.28 17.88
N GLN A 14 -1.76 -2.53 18.94
CA GLN A 14 -1.99 -3.12 20.27
C GLN A 14 -3.15 -4.12 20.30
N LEU A 15 -4.19 -3.86 19.51
CA LEU A 15 -5.30 -4.80 19.39
C LEU A 15 -4.84 -6.10 18.70
N ALA A 16 -3.98 -6.01 17.69
CA ALA A 16 -3.36 -7.15 17.02
C ALA A 16 -2.52 -8.00 18.01
N ASP A 17 -1.85 -7.36 18.97
CA ASP A 17 -1.07 -8.07 20.00
C ASP A 17 -1.96 -8.85 20.98
N ARG A 18 -3.20 -8.40 21.21
CA ARG A 18 -4.11 -8.98 22.23
C ARG A 18 -5.21 -9.88 21.67
N ARG A 19 -5.58 -9.71 20.40
CA ARG A 19 -6.72 -10.38 19.79
C ARG A 19 -6.28 -11.33 18.68
N HIS A 20 -7.24 -12.08 18.13
CA HIS A 20 -7.02 -12.97 17.00
C HIS A 20 -6.72 -12.15 15.74
N ARG A 21 -5.47 -12.21 15.26
CA ARG A 21 -4.94 -11.37 14.15
C ARG A 21 -5.67 -11.62 12.83
N GLY A 22 -5.94 -12.90 12.50
CA GLY A 22 -6.70 -13.25 11.30
C GLY A 22 -8.11 -12.64 11.28
N ARG A 23 -8.82 -12.63 12.42
CA ARG A 23 -10.14 -11.98 12.52
C ARG A 23 -10.03 -10.45 12.43
N LEU A 24 -8.98 -9.86 13.01
CA LEU A 24 -8.73 -8.42 12.92
C LEU A 24 -8.47 -8.01 11.48
N ILE A 25 -7.64 -8.76 10.74
CA ILE A 25 -7.38 -8.54 9.32
C ILE A 25 -8.66 -8.66 8.51
N ALA A 26 -9.45 -9.73 8.71
CA ALA A 26 -10.69 -9.94 7.99
C ALA A 26 -11.71 -8.82 8.24
N ALA A 27 -11.86 -8.37 9.50
CA ALA A 27 -12.73 -7.25 9.85
C ALA A 27 -12.25 -5.93 9.23
N GLY A 28 -10.93 -5.67 9.22
CA GLY A 28 -10.32 -4.53 8.56
C GLY A 28 -10.60 -4.54 7.06
N ILE A 29 -10.35 -5.68 6.38
CA ILE A 29 -10.61 -5.84 4.95
C ILE A 29 -12.11 -5.64 4.64
N ALA A 30 -13.01 -6.25 5.40
CA ALA A 30 -14.44 -6.08 5.22
C ALA A 30 -14.87 -4.61 5.37
N LEU A 31 -14.37 -3.93 6.42
CA LEU A 31 -14.67 -2.53 6.67
C LEU A 31 -14.21 -1.64 5.51
N TRP A 32 -12.94 -1.74 5.07
CA TRP A 32 -12.48 -0.88 3.98
C TRP A 32 -13.13 -1.22 2.64
N SER A 33 -13.49 -2.49 2.41
CA SER A 33 -14.17 -2.92 1.18
C SER A 33 -15.58 -2.34 1.11
N ILE A 34 -16.35 -2.43 2.18
CA ILE A 34 -17.67 -1.79 2.30
C ILE A 34 -17.54 -0.27 2.17
N ALA A 35 -16.59 0.34 2.88
CA ALA A 35 -16.36 1.76 2.83
C ALA A 35 -15.93 2.24 1.42
N THR A 36 -15.13 1.44 0.71
CA THR A 36 -14.76 1.72 -0.69
C THR A 36 -16.00 1.66 -1.59
N ALA A 37 -16.85 0.64 -1.46
CA ALA A 37 -18.11 0.57 -2.19
C ALA A 37 -19.03 1.75 -1.87
N LEU A 38 -19.10 2.18 -0.59
CA LEU A 38 -19.85 3.37 -0.17
C LEU A 38 -19.30 4.67 -0.78
N CYS A 39 -18.01 4.76 -1.10
CA CYS A 39 -17.48 5.88 -1.89
C CYS A 39 -18.17 5.96 -3.27
N GLY A 40 -18.44 4.81 -3.89
CA GLY A 40 -19.19 4.73 -5.15
C GLY A 40 -20.67 5.10 -5.03
N ALA A 41 -21.27 4.98 -3.85
CA ALA A 41 -22.65 5.36 -3.57
C ALA A 41 -22.78 6.80 -3.05
N ALA A 42 -21.68 7.51 -2.78
CA ALA A 42 -21.70 8.83 -2.19
C ALA A 42 -22.33 9.88 -3.13
N ARG A 43 -23.29 10.67 -2.62
CA ARG A 43 -23.98 11.73 -3.37
C ARG A 43 -23.48 13.13 -3.04
N ASN A 44 -22.74 13.30 -1.96
CA ASN A 44 -22.19 14.57 -1.52
C ASN A 44 -20.80 14.41 -0.90
N PHE A 45 -20.13 15.54 -0.66
CA PHE A 45 -18.78 15.56 -0.10
C PHE A 45 -18.70 14.89 1.27
N SER A 46 -19.65 15.13 2.17
CA SER A 46 -19.62 14.59 3.54
C SER A 46 -19.70 13.07 3.54
N GLN A 47 -20.54 12.48 2.69
CA GLN A 47 -20.65 11.02 2.54
C GLN A 47 -19.34 10.43 2.00
N LEU A 48 -18.79 11.03 0.94
CA LEU A 48 -17.51 10.59 0.37
C LEU A 48 -16.39 10.72 1.41
N PHE A 49 -16.33 11.84 2.13
CA PHE A 49 -15.35 12.08 3.17
C PHE A 49 -15.43 11.03 4.29
N ALA A 50 -16.63 10.77 4.83
CA ALA A 50 -16.85 9.76 5.87
C ALA A 50 -16.47 8.35 5.39
N ALA A 51 -16.85 7.97 4.17
CA ALA A 51 -16.46 6.70 3.58
C ALA A 51 -14.93 6.58 3.42
N ARG A 52 -14.23 7.62 2.97
CA ARG A 52 -12.77 7.65 2.87
C ARG A 52 -12.07 7.57 4.23
N MET A 53 -12.68 8.15 5.29
CA MET A 53 -12.20 7.97 6.66
C MET A 53 -12.31 6.50 7.09
N ALA A 54 -13.47 5.87 6.86
CA ALA A 54 -13.70 4.47 7.20
C ALA A 54 -12.75 3.51 6.45
N VAL A 55 -12.39 3.80 5.19
CA VAL A 55 -11.33 3.07 4.47
C VAL A 55 -10.02 3.14 5.25
N GLY A 56 -9.58 4.33 5.68
CA GLY A 56 -8.34 4.49 6.44
C GLY A 56 -8.33 3.73 7.78
N VAL A 57 -9.48 3.67 8.46
CA VAL A 57 -9.65 2.88 9.69
C VAL A 57 -9.48 1.38 9.41
N GLY A 58 -10.11 0.87 8.35
CA GLY A 58 -10.03 -0.55 8.00
C GLY A 58 -8.61 -0.96 7.61
N GLU A 59 -7.94 -0.17 6.78
CA GLU A 59 -6.58 -0.46 6.32
C GLU A 59 -5.53 -0.41 7.44
N ALA A 60 -5.72 0.44 8.46
CA ALA A 60 -4.79 0.56 9.58
C ALA A 60 -4.63 -0.75 10.39
N ALA A 61 -5.60 -1.66 10.33
CA ALA A 61 -5.54 -2.94 11.02
C ALA A 61 -4.63 -3.97 10.33
N LEU A 62 -4.42 -3.85 9.01
CA LEU A 62 -3.75 -4.89 8.22
C LEU A 62 -2.26 -5.02 8.56
N THR A 63 -1.51 -3.95 8.42
CA THR A 63 -0.04 -4.00 8.45
C THR A 63 0.50 -4.58 9.76
N PRO A 64 0.14 -4.08 10.97
CA PRO A 64 0.68 -4.63 12.21
C PRO A 64 0.31 -6.09 12.42
N ALA A 65 -0.92 -6.48 12.11
CA ALA A 65 -1.38 -7.85 12.27
C ALA A 65 -0.70 -8.81 11.27
N ALA A 66 -0.56 -8.41 9.99
CA ALA A 66 0.08 -9.22 8.96
C ALA A 66 1.58 -9.42 9.24
N TYR A 67 2.31 -8.37 9.60
CA TYR A 67 3.72 -8.48 9.96
C TYR A 67 3.95 -9.41 11.16
N SER A 68 3.11 -9.28 12.19
CA SER A 68 3.15 -10.16 13.36
C SER A 68 2.89 -11.62 12.99
N MET A 69 1.86 -11.90 12.16
CA MET A 69 1.56 -13.27 11.68
C MET A 69 2.70 -13.85 10.86
N ILE A 70 3.31 -13.07 9.95
CA ILE A 70 4.44 -13.52 9.14
C ILE A 70 5.64 -13.83 10.04
N ALA A 71 5.94 -12.96 11.01
CA ALA A 71 7.04 -13.17 11.95
C ALA A 71 6.90 -14.46 12.77
N ASP A 72 5.66 -14.82 13.14
CA ASP A 72 5.39 -16.06 13.87
C ASP A 72 5.31 -17.30 12.97
N SER A 73 4.94 -17.14 11.70
CA SER A 73 4.78 -18.26 10.76
C SER A 73 6.10 -18.76 10.20
N PHE A 74 7.10 -17.87 10.06
CA PHE A 74 8.36 -18.20 9.40
C PHE A 74 9.56 -18.13 10.35
N PRO A 75 10.55 -19.04 10.22
CA PRO A 75 11.78 -18.95 10.98
C PRO A 75 12.60 -17.73 10.54
N PRO A 76 13.52 -17.20 11.38
CA PRO A 76 14.27 -15.97 11.12
C PRO A 76 14.95 -15.93 9.74
N GLU A 77 15.49 -17.07 9.27
CA GLU A 77 16.22 -17.21 8.01
C GLU A 77 15.33 -17.04 6.78
N ARG A 78 14.00 -17.24 6.92
CA ARG A 78 13.03 -17.18 5.82
C ARG A 78 12.08 -15.95 5.93
N ARG A 79 12.14 -15.22 7.03
CA ARG A 79 11.26 -14.04 7.26
C ARG A 79 11.45 -12.97 6.20
N GLY A 80 12.70 -12.69 5.79
CA GLY A 80 12.99 -11.70 4.76
C GLY A 80 12.28 -12.00 3.44
N ARG A 81 12.28 -13.28 3.01
CA ARG A 81 11.55 -13.71 1.81
C ARG A 81 10.03 -13.55 1.96
N ALA A 82 9.48 -13.94 3.11
CA ALA A 82 8.06 -13.84 3.38
C ALA A 82 7.59 -12.36 3.39
N PHE A 83 8.36 -11.47 4.01
CA PHE A 83 8.10 -10.04 3.97
C PHE A 83 8.25 -9.46 2.56
N GLY A 84 9.22 -9.93 1.77
CA GLY A 84 9.39 -9.53 0.37
C GLY A 84 8.18 -9.90 -0.48
N VAL A 85 7.67 -11.12 -0.36
CA VAL A 85 6.43 -11.55 -1.03
C VAL A 85 5.23 -10.71 -0.58
N TYR A 86 5.07 -10.47 0.71
CA TYR A 86 4.01 -9.61 1.23
C TYR A 86 4.12 -8.18 0.67
N ALA A 87 5.30 -7.60 0.69
CA ALA A 87 5.54 -6.24 0.20
C ALA A 87 5.34 -6.11 -1.32
N SER A 88 5.65 -7.15 -2.11
CA SER A 88 5.38 -7.13 -3.55
C SER A 88 3.89 -7.01 -3.87
N GLY A 89 3.01 -7.47 -2.98
CA GLY A 89 1.56 -7.30 -3.07
C GLY A 89 1.12 -5.84 -3.18
N ILE A 90 1.90 -4.89 -2.64
CA ILE A 90 1.62 -3.45 -2.76
C ILE A 90 1.68 -3.03 -4.24
N TYR A 91 2.75 -3.38 -4.95
CA TYR A 91 2.92 -3.00 -6.36
C TYR A 91 1.99 -3.76 -7.29
N VAL A 92 1.75 -5.04 -6.99
CA VAL A 92 0.73 -5.83 -7.68
C VAL A 92 -0.65 -5.15 -7.51
N GLY A 93 -0.99 -4.76 -6.28
CA GLY A 93 -2.24 -4.07 -5.98
C GLY A 93 -2.38 -2.72 -6.70
N ILE A 94 -1.33 -1.88 -6.67
CA ILE A 94 -1.33 -0.58 -7.35
C ILE A 94 -1.46 -0.77 -8.87
N GLY A 95 -0.68 -1.69 -9.46
CA GLY A 95 -0.74 -1.97 -10.89
C GLY A 95 -2.12 -2.46 -11.33
N LEU A 96 -2.70 -3.43 -10.59
CA LEU A 96 -4.06 -3.92 -10.85
C LEU A 96 -5.12 -2.83 -10.66
N ALA A 97 -4.98 -1.97 -9.64
CA ALA A 97 -5.91 -0.87 -9.42
C ALA A 97 -5.90 0.14 -10.57
N ILE A 98 -4.73 0.45 -11.13
CA ILE A 98 -4.60 1.32 -12.31
C ILE A 98 -5.21 0.65 -13.55
N ILE A 99 -4.92 -0.64 -13.78
CA ILE A 99 -5.47 -1.40 -14.91
C ILE A 99 -7.00 -1.45 -14.81
N ILE A 100 -7.53 -1.99 -13.73
CA ILE A 100 -8.97 -2.20 -13.55
C ILE A 100 -9.69 -0.85 -13.51
N GLY A 101 -9.20 0.09 -12.70
CA GLY A 101 -9.81 1.41 -12.57
C GLY A 101 -9.82 2.19 -13.88
N GLY A 102 -8.71 2.19 -14.61
CA GLY A 102 -8.61 2.86 -15.90
C GLY A 102 -9.50 2.22 -16.97
N LEU A 103 -9.57 0.89 -17.04
CA LEU A 103 -10.47 0.18 -17.97
C LEU A 103 -11.94 0.41 -17.63
N VAL A 104 -12.31 0.42 -16.35
CA VAL A 104 -13.69 0.75 -15.93
C VAL A 104 -14.04 2.18 -16.34
N VAL A 105 -13.16 3.15 -16.04
CA VAL A 105 -13.39 4.54 -16.44
C VAL A 105 -13.49 4.67 -17.95
N GLN A 106 -12.62 4.00 -18.72
CA GLN A 106 -12.69 3.97 -20.19
C GLN A 106 -14.02 3.40 -20.69
N ALA A 107 -14.46 2.28 -20.13
CA ALA A 107 -15.71 1.61 -20.56
C ALA A 107 -16.96 2.48 -20.33
N VAL A 108 -16.94 3.32 -19.29
CA VAL A 108 -18.08 4.19 -18.96
C VAL A 108 -17.86 5.65 -19.35
N SER A 109 -16.73 6.01 -19.98
CA SER A 109 -16.40 7.40 -20.34
C SER A 109 -17.40 8.01 -21.33
N ASN A 110 -17.99 7.21 -22.21
CA ASN A 110 -19.01 7.63 -23.16
C ASN A 110 -20.43 7.70 -22.54
N ARG A 111 -20.57 7.31 -21.28
CA ARG A 111 -21.83 7.34 -20.53
C ARG A 111 -21.61 8.13 -19.24
N PRO A 112 -21.89 9.44 -19.20
CA PRO A 112 -21.63 10.26 -18.01
C PRO A 112 -22.40 9.76 -16.78
N VAL A 113 -23.47 9.03 -17.00
CA VAL A 113 -24.32 8.42 -15.98
C VAL A 113 -24.59 6.96 -16.33
N VAL A 114 -24.41 6.08 -15.36
CA VAL A 114 -24.73 4.64 -15.46
C VAL A 114 -25.88 4.36 -14.50
N HIS A 115 -26.99 3.82 -15.02
CA HIS A 115 -28.12 3.43 -14.17
C HIS A 115 -27.87 2.05 -13.55
N LEU A 116 -27.83 2.01 -12.22
CA LEU A 116 -27.72 0.77 -11.45
C LEU A 116 -29.05 0.45 -10.76
N PRO A 117 -29.53 -0.83 -10.80
CA PRO A 117 -30.87 -1.19 -10.28
C PRO A 117 -31.13 -0.80 -8.82
N VAL A 118 -30.06 -0.78 -7.97
CA VAL A 118 -30.18 -0.53 -6.51
C VAL A 118 -29.78 0.91 -6.15
N LEU A 119 -28.77 1.47 -6.86
CA LEU A 119 -28.18 2.77 -6.51
C LEU A 119 -28.73 3.93 -7.35
N GLY A 120 -29.52 3.61 -8.40
CA GLY A 120 -30.00 4.58 -9.37
C GLY A 120 -28.86 5.10 -10.26
N ASP A 121 -28.88 6.39 -10.57
CA ASP A 121 -27.92 7.02 -11.45
C ASP A 121 -26.60 7.31 -10.73
N VAL A 122 -25.52 6.70 -11.18
CA VAL A 122 -24.16 6.88 -10.68
C VAL A 122 -23.24 7.43 -11.76
N ARG A 123 -22.27 8.24 -11.38
CA ARG A 123 -21.27 8.78 -12.31
C ARG A 123 -20.21 7.72 -12.63
N ALA A 124 -19.55 7.86 -13.78
CA ALA A 124 -18.52 6.94 -14.26
C ALA A 124 -17.45 6.59 -13.20
N TRP A 125 -16.93 7.58 -12.46
CA TRP A 125 -15.94 7.35 -11.42
C TRP A 125 -16.47 6.55 -10.21
N GLN A 126 -17.77 6.62 -9.93
CA GLN A 126 -18.40 5.89 -8.83
C GLN A 126 -18.44 4.39 -9.10
N THR A 127 -18.61 3.99 -10.36
CA THR A 127 -18.58 2.56 -10.74
C THR A 127 -17.24 1.91 -10.45
N ALA A 128 -16.13 2.66 -10.61
CA ALA A 128 -14.80 2.15 -10.29
C ALA A 128 -14.68 1.76 -8.80
N PHE A 129 -15.22 2.57 -7.89
CA PHE A 129 -15.22 2.26 -6.46
C PHE A 129 -16.06 1.01 -6.12
N LEU A 130 -17.19 0.82 -6.79
CA LEU A 130 -18.03 -0.36 -6.59
C LEU A 130 -17.34 -1.63 -7.11
N VAL A 131 -16.74 -1.57 -8.30
CA VAL A 131 -16.05 -2.71 -8.91
C VAL A 131 -14.81 -3.12 -8.10
N VAL A 132 -14.05 -2.15 -7.58
CA VAL A 132 -12.83 -2.42 -6.82
C VAL A 132 -13.12 -2.77 -5.36
N GLY A 133 -14.17 -2.19 -4.77
CA GLY A 133 -14.49 -2.39 -3.35
C GLY A 133 -15.09 -3.76 -3.05
N LEU A 134 -16.05 -4.20 -3.83
CA LEU A 134 -16.81 -5.43 -3.53
C LEU A 134 -15.98 -6.72 -3.48
N PRO A 135 -15.00 -6.98 -4.38
CA PRO A 135 -14.19 -8.19 -4.34
C PRO A 135 -13.41 -8.38 -3.05
N GLY A 136 -13.09 -7.29 -2.33
CA GLY A 136 -12.41 -7.36 -1.05
C GLY A 136 -13.20 -8.11 0.03
N LEU A 137 -14.54 -8.18 -0.07
CA LEU A 137 -15.36 -8.99 0.85
C LEU A 137 -15.10 -10.49 0.69
N VAL A 138 -14.83 -10.95 -0.53
CA VAL A 138 -14.43 -12.34 -0.79
C VAL A 138 -13.07 -12.61 -0.14
N VAL A 139 -12.13 -11.67 -0.26
CA VAL A 139 -10.81 -11.78 0.40
C VAL A 139 -10.96 -11.78 1.92
N ALA A 140 -11.84 -10.94 2.48
CA ALA A 140 -12.12 -10.92 3.92
C ALA A 140 -12.63 -12.28 4.41
N ALA A 141 -13.55 -12.90 3.68
CA ALA A 141 -14.05 -14.23 3.99
C ALA A 141 -12.95 -15.30 3.87
N TRP A 142 -12.10 -15.18 2.84
CA TRP A 142 -10.98 -16.11 2.65
C TRP A 142 -9.95 -16.03 3.79
N ILE A 143 -9.62 -14.85 4.28
CA ILE A 143 -8.70 -14.67 5.42
C ILE A 143 -9.19 -15.41 6.67
N LEU A 144 -10.50 -15.54 6.88
CA LEU A 144 -11.06 -16.27 8.02
C LEU A 144 -10.73 -17.78 7.99
N THR A 145 -10.36 -18.32 6.83
CA THR A 145 -9.95 -19.74 6.68
C THR A 145 -8.49 -19.98 7.09
N ILE A 146 -7.70 -18.92 7.23
CA ILE A 146 -6.28 -19.02 7.59
C ILE A 146 -6.16 -19.29 9.09
N ARG A 147 -5.44 -20.36 9.43
CA ARG A 147 -5.14 -20.67 10.84
C ARG A 147 -4.17 -19.65 11.39
N GLU A 148 -4.50 -19.11 12.58
CA GLU A 148 -3.59 -18.20 13.26
C GLU A 148 -2.37 -18.96 13.79
N PRO A 149 -1.13 -18.50 13.46
CA PRO A 149 0.07 -19.09 13.98
C PRO A 149 0.19 -18.88 15.49
N ILE A 150 0.79 -19.86 16.17
CA ILE A 150 1.07 -19.76 17.60
C ILE A 150 2.02 -18.58 17.82
N ARG A 151 1.67 -17.70 18.75
CA ARG A 151 2.51 -16.55 19.10
C ARG A 151 3.82 -17.03 19.72
N ARG A 152 4.93 -16.59 19.14
CA ARG A 152 6.27 -16.86 19.69
C ARG A 152 6.56 -15.76 20.72
N VAL A 153 6.09 -15.96 21.95
CA VAL A 153 6.44 -15.09 23.07
C VAL A 153 7.89 -15.39 23.43
N GLN A 154 8.78 -14.40 23.43
CA GLN A 154 10.13 -14.59 23.90
C GLN A 154 10.13 -14.63 25.45
N PRO A 155 10.97 -15.49 26.07
CA PRO A 155 11.16 -15.49 27.51
C PRO A 155 11.67 -14.10 27.93
N GLY A 156 10.86 -13.34 28.66
CA GLY A 156 11.13 -11.96 29.06
C GLY A 156 10.11 -10.92 28.57
N ASP A 157 9.31 -11.22 27.55
CA ASP A 157 8.28 -10.33 27.00
C ASP A 157 6.95 -10.36 27.77
N ALA A 158 6.97 -10.75 29.04
CA ALA A 158 5.76 -10.86 29.87
C ALA A 158 4.97 -9.52 29.98
N HIS A 159 5.58 -8.40 29.61
CA HIS A 159 4.93 -7.09 29.59
C HIS A 159 5.31 -6.37 28.30
N ALA A 160 4.37 -6.24 27.36
CA ALA A 160 4.54 -5.32 26.23
C ALA A 160 4.95 -3.94 26.77
N PRO A 161 5.99 -3.31 26.21
CA PRO A 161 6.47 -2.03 26.71
C PRO A 161 5.32 -1.02 26.72
N THR A 162 5.17 -0.32 27.84
CA THR A 162 4.16 0.74 27.94
C THR A 162 4.48 1.84 26.92
N PHE A 163 3.45 2.54 26.43
CA PHE A 163 3.68 3.72 25.56
C PHE A 163 4.73 4.66 26.11
N ARG A 164 4.71 4.88 27.43
CA ARG A 164 5.69 5.75 28.09
C ARG A 164 7.13 5.25 27.88
N ALA A 165 7.35 3.95 28.00
CA ALA A 165 8.68 3.36 27.79
C ALA A 165 9.11 3.46 26.30
N ALA A 166 8.17 3.23 25.35
CA ALA A 166 8.44 3.39 23.94
C ALA A 166 8.79 4.84 23.57
N PHE A 167 8.02 5.81 24.06
CA PHE A 167 8.32 7.24 23.83
C PHE A 167 9.62 7.69 24.51
N ALA A 168 9.95 7.17 25.70
CA ALA A 168 11.22 7.44 26.36
C ALA A 168 12.39 6.91 25.52
N PHE A 169 12.28 5.69 24.99
CA PHE A 169 13.29 5.10 24.09
C PHE A 169 13.49 5.94 22.81
N LEU A 170 12.40 6.35 22.16
CA LEU A 170 12.45 7.24 21.01
C LEU A 170 13.12 8.57 21.34
N GLY A 171 12.82 9.14 22.51
CA GLY A 171 13.43 10.38 23.02
C GLY A 171 14.95 10.26 23.24
N THR A 172 15.40 9.13 23.80
CA THR A 172 16.82 8.85 24.02
C THR A 172 17.59 8.75 22.69
N HIS A 173 16.98 8.16 21.66
CA HIS A 173 17.59 7.96 20.34
C HIS A 173 17.04 8.93 19.28
N ARG A 174 16.57 10.11 19.68
CA ARG A 174 15.82 11.05 18.82
C ARG A 174 16.52 11.38 17.50
N ARG A 175 17.83 11.55 17.47
CA ARG A 175 18.57 11.87 16.24
C ARG A 175 18.46 10.76 15.19
N LEU A 176 18.61 9.51 15.62
CA LEU A 176 18.49 8.35 14.74
C LEU A 176 17.07 8.23 14.19
N PHE A 177 16.06 8.30 15.07
CA PHE A 177 14.68 8.16 14.66
C PHE A 177 14.18 9.32 13.79
N LEU A 178 14.57 10.56 14.09
CA LEU A 178 14.22 11.71 13.26
C LEU A 178 14.84 11.58 11.87
N ALA A 179 16.12 11.24 11.75
CA ALA A 179 16.77 11.05 10.46
C ALA A 179 16.10 9.92 9.65
N HIS A 180 15.83 8.78 10.30
CA HIS A 180 15.18 7.64 9.67
C HIS A 180 13.76 7.96 9.20
N PHE A 181 12.92 8.49 10.08
CA PHE A 181 11.54 8.82 9.74
C PHE A 181 11.44 9.94 8.69
N THR A 182 12.29 10.97 8.77
CA THR A 182 12.32 12.03 7.78
C THR A 182 12.75 11.50 6.41
N GLY A 183 13.79 10.66 6.36
CA GLY A 183 14.25 10.04 5.11
C GLY A 183 13.16 9.19 4.47
N PHE A 184 12.53 8.30 5.24
CA PHE A 184 11.42 7.48 4.72
C PHE A 184 10.18 8.30 4.36
N ALA A 185 9.86 9.35 5.11
CA ALA A 185 8.74 10.25 4.79
C ALA A 185 8.96 10.96 3.46
N LEU A 186 10.17 11.46 3.19
CA LEU A 186 10.51 12.09 1.91
C LEU A 186 10.46 11.11 0.74
N LEU A 187 10.98 9.88 0.91
CA LEU A 187 10.87 8.84 -0.12
C LEU A 187 9.42 8.44 -0.41
N THR A 188 8.62 8.28 0.64
CA THR A 188 7.19 7.97 0.52
C THR A 188 6.44 9.12 -0.15
N LEU A 189 6.75 10.37 0.20
CA LEU A 189 6.18 11.56 -0.44
C LEU A 189 6.50 11.57 -1.93
N LEU A 190 7.76 11.37 -2.31
CA LEU A 190 8.20 11.31 -3.70
C LEU A 190 7.47 10.20 -4.46
N PHE A 191 7.42 8.98 -3.92
CA PHE A 191 6.73 7.86 -4.55
C PHE A 191 5.24 8.14 -4.76
N ASN A 192 4.55 8.66 -3.74
CA ASN A 192 3.13 9.01 -3.84
C ASN A 192 2.89 10.15 -4.83
N ALA A 193 3.76 11.16 -4.85
CA ALA A 193 3.67 12.27 -5.80
C ALA A 193 3.80 11.76 -7.24
N ILE A 194 4.81 10.95 -7.54
CA ILE A 194 5.02 10.35 -8.85
C ILE A 194 3.78 9.53 -9.24
N THR A 195 3.34 8.60 -8.40
CA THR A 195 2.20 7.71 -8.70
C THR A 195 0.91 8.49 -8.95
N ALA A 196 0.68 9.57 -8.21
CA ALA A 196 -0.52 10.40 -8.36
C ALA A 196 -0.50 11.30 -9.61
N TRP A 197 0.68 11.83 -9.97
CA TRP A 197 0.78 12.82 -11.04
C TRP A 197 1.09 12.24 -12.42
N ILE A 198 1.72 11.07 -12.52
CA ILE A 198 2.02 10.43 -13.81
C ILE A 198 0.77 10.25 -14.69
N PRO A 199 -0.37 9.74 -14.21
CA PRO A 199 -1.57 9.64 -15.04
C PRO A 199 -2.04 11.00 -15.59
N ALA A 200 -1.99 12.03 -14.75
CA ALA A 200 -2.36 13.39 -15.17
C ALA A 200 -1.37 13.96 -16.19
N TYR A 201 -0.08 13.71 -16.02
CA TYR A 201 0.97 14.10 -16.96
C TYR A 201 0.77 13.42 -18.32
N LEU A 202 0.58 12.11 -18.36
CA LEU A 202 0.34 11.35 -19.59
C LEU A 202 -0.92 11.85 -20.33
N THR A 203 -1.97 12.18 -19.59
CA THR A 203 -3.19 12.72 -20.20
C THR A 203 -2.98 14.12 -20.75
N ARG A 204 -2.34 15.03 -19.98
CA ARG A 204 -2.25 16.45 -20.34
C ARG A 204 -1.17 16.75 -21.36
N VAL A 205 -0.03 16.06 -21.30
CA VAL A 205 1.13 16.32 -22.17
C VAL A 205 1.12 15.41 -23.39
N HIS A 206 0.81 14.13 -23.20
CA HIS A 206 0.85 13.13 -24.26
C HIS A 206 -0.52 12.73 -24.82
N GLY A 207 -1.63 13.27 -24.29
CA GLY A 207 -2.98 13.01 -24.79
C GLY A 207 -3.50 11.58 -24.55
N TYR A 208 -2.92 10.84 -23.61
CA TYR A 208 -3.33 9.45 -23.36
C TYR A 208 -4.73 9.36 -22.80
N ALA A 209 -5.54 8.48 -23.39
CA ALA A 209 -6.83 8.09 -22.84
C ALA A 209 -6.66 7.21 -21.57
N PRO A 210 -7.67 7.17 -20.67
CA PRO A 210 -7.58 6.38 -19.44
C PRO A 210 -7.23 4.90 -19.66
N GLY A 211 -7.76 4.28 -20.73
CA GLY A 211 -7.45 2.89 -21.09
C GLY A 211 -6.00 2.70 -21.56
N GLN A 212 -5.42 3.66 -22.27
CA GLN A 212 -4.00 3.62 -22.64
C GLN A 212 -3.09 3.71 -21.42
N ILE A 213 -3.40 4.59 -20.45
CA ILE A 213 -2.68 4.68 -19.19
C ILE A 213 -2.80 3.36 -18.40
N ALA A 214 -4.00 2.77 -18.36
CA ALA A 214 -4.23 1.50 -17.67
C ALA A 214 -3.33 0.39 -18.24
N LEU A 215 -3.21 0.30 -19.57
CA LEU A 215 -2.47 -0.76 -20.25
C LEU A 215 -0.97 -0.51 -20.37
N SER A 216 -0.49 0.72 -20.19
CA SER A 216 0.94 1.05 -20.19
C SER A 216 1.50 1.18 -18.77
N TYR A 217 0.97 2.09 -17.98
CA TYR A 217 1.50 2.42 -16.66
C TYR A 217 1.17 1.36 -15.59
N GLY A 218 -0.02 0.75 -15.65
CA GLY A 218 -0.42 -0.30 -14.71
C GLY A 218 0.52 -1.52 -14.72
N PRO A 219 0.75 -2.16 -15.90
CA PRO A 219 1.71 -3.26 -16.02
C PRO A 219 3.14 -2.87 -15.65
N THR A 220 3.58 -1.65 -15.99
CA THR A 220 4.91 -1.14 -15.60
C THR A 220 5.09 -1.17 -14.08
N LEU A 221 4.15 -0.62 -13.32
CA LEU A 221 4.21 -0.66 -11.85
C LEU A 221 4.11 -2.09 -11.30
N LEU A 222 3.23 -2.91 -11.86
CA LEU A 222 3.07 -4.29 -11.43
C LEU A 222 4.36 -5.10 -11.61
N VAL A 223 4.98 -5.03 -12.77
CA VAL A 223 6.17 -5.83 -13.09
C VAL A 223 7.43 -5.23 -12.48
N PHE A 224 7.74 -3.98 -12.80
CA PHE A 224 9.00 -3.37 -12.36
C PHE A 224 8.97 -2.98 -10.88
N GLY A 225 7.82 -2.58 -10.34
CA GLY A 225 7.68 -2.32 -8.90
C GLY A 225 7.89 -3.60 -8.07
N SER A 226 7.28 -4.72 -8.49
CA SER A 226 7.48 -6.02 -7.84
C SER A 226 8.91 -6.52 -8.00
N ALA A 227 9.49 -6.43 -9.21
CA ALA A 227 10.87 -6.80 -9.48
C ALA A 227 11.85 -5.96 -8.64
N GLY A 228 11.58 -4.67 -8.46
CA GLY A 228 12.40 -3.76 -7.65
C GLY A 228 12.51 -4.22 -6.19
N ILE A 229 11.44 -4.73 -5.59
CA ILE A 229 11.49 -5.29 -4.22
C ILE A 229 12.44 -6.49 -4.17
N PHE A 230 12.33 -7.41 -5.11
CA PHE A 230 13.18 -8.60 -5.14
C PHE A 230 14.64 -8.25 -5.43
N CYS A 231 14.90 -7.34 -6.37
CA CYS A 231 16.24 -6.84 -6.68
C CYS A 231 16.86 -6.11 -5.49
N GLY A 232 16.09 -5.25 -4.83
CA GLY A 232 16.54 -4.52 -3.64
C GLY A 232 16.86 -5.45 -2.47
N GLY A 233 16.01 -6.44 -2.22
CA GLY A 233 16.26 -7.48 -1.21
C GLY A 233 17.50 -8.32 -1.54
N TRP A 234 17.64 -8.78 -2.78
CA TRP A 234 18.82 -9.50 -3.23
C TRP A 234 20.10 -8.68 -3.11
N PHE A 235 20.06 -7.41 -3.46
CA PHE A 235 21.19 -6.49 -3.34
C PHE A 235 21.59 -6.27 -1.87
N ALA A 236 20.62 -6.10 -0.96
CA ALA A 236 20.89 -6.00 0.46
C ALA A 236 21.53 -7.29 1.00
N ASP A 237 21.03 -8.47 0.63
CA ASP A 237 21.61 -9.76 1.02
C ASP A 237 23.03 -9.93 0.46
N TRP A 238 23.30 -9.50 -0.76
CA TRP A 238 24.61 -9.53 -1.37
C TRP A 238 25.62 -8.64 -0.60
N LEU A 239 25.20 -7.42 -0.21
CA LEU A 239 26.02 -6.54 0.62
C LEU A 239 26.32 -7.17 2.01
N ARG A 240 25.30 -7.79 2.61
CA ARG A 240 25.44 -8.46 3.92
C ARG A 240 26.44 -9.63 3.86
N ARG A 241 26.37 -10.44 2.80
CA ARG A 241 27.34 -11.53 2.57
C ARG A 241 28.78 -11.02 2.41
N ARG A 242 28.95 -9.77 2.01
CA ARG A 242 30.25 -9.08 1.94
C ARG A 242 30.68 -8.43 3.27
N GLY A 243 30.00 -8.77 4.37
CA GLY A 243 30.33 -8.27 5.70
C GLY A 243 29.88 -6.83 6.01
N ARG A 244 28.97 -6.27 5.21
CA ARG A 244 28.45 -4.92 5.44
C ARG A 244 27.30 -4.97 6.45
N ALA A 245 27.52 -4.41 7.65
CA ALA A 245 26.49 -4.33 8.68
C ALA A 245 25.37 -3.32 8.33
N ASP A 246 25.64 -2.38 7.44
CA ASP A 246 24.74 -1.31 6.99
C ASP A 246 24.09 -1.62 5.61
N ALA A 247 23.99 -2.91 5.24
CA ALA A 247 23.56 -3.38 3.93
C ALA A 247 22.18 -2.82 3.51
N GLU A 248 21.21 -2.82 4.41
CA GLU A 248 19.85 -2.34 4.15
C GLU A 248 19.81 -0.83 3.89
N ILE A 249 20.59 -0.06 4.65
CA ILE A 249 20.68 1.39 4.49
C ILE A 249 21.31 1.72 3.14
N ARG A 250 22.37 1.02 2.75
CA ARG A 250 23.03 1.21 1.44
C ARG A 250 22.10 0.82 0.29
N ALA A 251 21.39 -0.28 0.41
CA ALA A 251 20.39 -0.67 -0.60
C ALA A 251 19.29 0.40 -0.74
N GLY A 252 18.81 0.96 0.39
CA GLY A 252 17.86 2.06 0.40
C GLY A 252 18.40 3.33 -0.26
N ILE A 253 19.66 3.71 0.00
CA ILE A 253 20.30 4.88 -0.64
C ILE A 253 20.40 4.69 -2.14
N VAL A 254 20.87 3.51 -2.62
CA VAL A 254 20.96 3.22 -4.05
C VAL A 254 19.57 3.28 -4.69
N GLY A 255 18.56 2.66 -4.06
CA GLY A 255 17.17 2.73 -4.55
C GLY A 255 16.65 4.17 -4.63
N ALA A 256 16.93 5.01 -3.62
CA ALA A 256 16.54 6.41 -3.61
C ALA A 256 17.20 7.21 -4.73
N LEU A 257 18.50 7.00 -4.96
CA LEU A 257 19.25 7.65 -6.05
C LEU A 257 18.73 7.22 -7.42
N CYS A 258 18.46 5.93 -7.63
CA CYS A 258 17.83 5.44 -8.85
C CYS A 258 16.44 6.07 -9.05
N LEU A 259 15.59 6.08 -8.03
CA LEU A 259 14.26 6.69 -8.11
C LEU A 259 14.35 8.17 -8.51
N TRP A 260 15.26 8.93 -7.88
CA TRP A 260 15.47 10.33 -8.19
C TRP A 260 15.94 10.54 -9.64
N LEU A 261 16.94 9.79 -10.08
CA LEU A 261 17.50 9.90 -11.43
C LEU A 261 16.43 9.59 -12.50
N PHE A 262 15.75 8.45 -12.37
CA PHE A 262 14.75 8.05 -13.34
C PHE A 262 13.51 8.96 -13.32
N ALA A 263 13.07 9.42 -12.14
CA ALA A 263 11.95 10.36 -12.03
C ALA A 263 12.30 11.73 -12.68
N ALA A 264 13.53 12.20 -12.53
CA ALA A 264 13.98 13.45 -13.14
C ALA A 264 14.09 13.34 -14.66
N THR A 265 14.62 12.22 -15.19
CA THR A 265 14.80 12.02 -16.62
C THR A 265 13.50 11.67 -17.35
N ALA A 266 12.60 10.92 -16.74
CA ALA A 266 11.33 10.50 -17.34
C ALA A 266 10.48 11.68 -17.84
N THR A 267 10.45 12.79 -17.11
CA THR A 267 9.70 14.00 -17.49
C THR A 267 10.33 14.78 -18.66
N LEU A 268 11.57 14.49 -18.99
CA LEU A 268 12.30 15.12 -20.10
C LEU A 268 12.19 14.33 -21.41
N MET A 269 11.59 13.14 -21.38
CA MET A 269 11.43 12.31 -22.57
C MET A 269 10.39 12.91 -23.53
N PRO A 270 10.76 13.10 -24.81
CA PRO A 270 9.88 13.75 -25.79
C PRO A 270 8.67 12.88 -26.16
N ASP A 271 8.85 11.58 -26.15
CA ASP A 271 7.82 10.61 -26.56
C ASP A 271 7.33 9.76 -25.41
N ALA A 272 6.01 9.53 -25.35
CA ALA A 272 5.40 8.74 -24.31
C ALA A 272 5.91 7.28 -24.20
N PRO A 273 6.23 6.56 -25.30
CA PRO A 273 6.88 5.25 -25.20
C PRO A 273 8.22 5.27 -24.47
N MET A 274 9.03 6.30 -24.67
CA MET A 274 10.34 6.45 -24.00
C MET A 274 10.20 6.70 -22.49
N PHE A 275 9.03 7.19 -22.04
CA PHE A 275 8.75 7.39 -20.63
C PHE A 275 8.72 6.08 -19.84
N PHE A 276 8.41 4.94 -20.50
CA PHE A 276 8.26 3.62 -19.86
C PHE A 276 9.51 2.74 -19.99
N VAL A 277 10.53 3.15 -20.74
CA VAL A 277 11.81 2.47 -20.93
C VAL A 277 12.87 3.03 -19.98
#